data_b2fae19a1c96a9c93caf167d3f0c20d2
#
_entry.id   b2fae19a1c96a9c93caf167d3f0c20d2
#
_cell.length_a   1.000
_cell.length_b   1.000
_cell.length_c   1.000
_cell.angle_alpha   90.00
_cell.angle_beta   90.00
_cell.angle_gamma   90.00
#
_symmetry.space_group_name_H-M   'P 1'
#
loop_
_entity.id
_entity.type
_entity.pdbx_description
1 polymer ?
#
loop_
_entity_poly.entity_id
_entity_poly.type
_entity_poly.pdbx_seq_one_letter_code
_entity_poly.pdbx_strand_id
1 'polypeptide(L)'
;MINDTLVKRESYSQYGEDLHIMRALEGVHGRFLDIGAWSAIDFSNTRLLYENGWSGVMIEPSPEPFLGLLREYGNEPRIQLVCAAVGFDNHCVKIHATADAVSTSDDVSYEKWKNHANFIGSFYIQQLTLDGIFNQFGGGFEFVNIDTEGTSVDVLHALLKTQALPKCICVEHDDRIPEASMDAERMGYRVAHLNGTNLVLAR
;
A
#
# COMPACT_ATOMS: atom_id res chain seq x y z
N MET A 1 20.23 15.54 28.74
CA MET A 1 19.25 16.14 27.81
C MET A 1 19.87 16.01 26.42
N ILE A 2 19.52 14.94 25.72
CA ILE A 2 19.92 14.72 24.34
C ILE A 2 18.87 15.44 23.51
N ASN A 3 19.28 16.52 22.85
CA ASN A 3 18.44 17.24 21.90
C ASN A 3 18.42 16.39 20.61
N ASP A 4 17.51 15.44 20.52
CA ASP A 4 17.17 14.78 19.26
C ASP A 4 16.40 15.81 18.44
N THR A 5 17.16 16.63 17.71
CA THR A 5 16.61 17.36 16.57
C THR A 5 16.30 16.29 15.53
N LEU A 6 15.04 15.84 15.52
CA LEU A 6 14.51 14.98 14.46
C LEU A 6 14.78 15.67 13.13
N VAL A 7 15.82 15.25 12.43
CA VAL A 7 16.04 15.65 11.04
C VAL A 7 14.85 15.10 10.27
N LYS A 8 13.92 15.97 9.87
CA LYS A 8 12.77 15.60 9.08
C LYS A 8 13.29 14.99 7.77
N ARG A 9 12.98 13.74 7.50
CA ARG A 9 13.36 13.07 6.25
C ARG A 9 12.64 13.80 5.10
N GLU A 10 13.32 14.00 3.99
CA GLU A 10 12.70 14.55 2.78
C GLU A 10 11.74 13.55 2.14
N SER A 11 12.03 12.25 2.23
CA SER A 11 11.23 11.14 1.69
C SER A 11 11.31 9.92 2.60
N TYR A 12 10.24 9.15 2.65
CA TYR A 12 10.09 7.89 3.39
C TYR A 12 9.98 6.68 2.47
N SER A 13 9.58 6.87 1.21
CA SER A 13 9.44 5.79 0.23
C SER A 13 10.80 5.30 -0.27
N GLN A 14 10.80 4.16 -0.95
CA GLN A 14 12.01 3.47 -1.38
C GLN A 14 12.80 4.26 -2.42
N TYR A 15 12.11 4.93 -3.36
CA TYR A 15 12.72 5.67 -4.47
C TYR A 15 12.14 7.09 -4.64
N GLY A 16 11.54 7.65 -3.59
CA GLY A 16 10.98 9.01 -3.61
C GLY A 16 9.57 9.11 -4.19
N GLU A 17 8.82 8.02 -4.24
CA GLU A 17 7.43 7.98 -4.71
C GLU A 17 6.55 8.96 -3.96
N ASP A 18 6.72 9.07 -2.65
CA ASP A 18 5.97 9.98 -1.77
C ASP A 18 6.09 11.44 -2.18
N LEU A 19 7.22 11.88 -2.73
CA LEU A 19 7.38 13.23 -3.28
C LEU A 19 6.56 13.43 -4.56
N HIS A 20 6.45 12.42 -5.41
CA HIS A 20 5.60 12.45 -6.61
C HIS A 20 4.13 12.39 -6.26
N ILE A 21 3.76 11.59 -5.25
CA ILE A 21 2.42 11.52 -4.68
C ILE A 21 2.00 12.90 -4.13
N MET A 22 2.85 13.54 -3.32
CA MET A 22 2.59 14.87 -2.79
C MET A 22 2.38 15.92 -3.88
N ARG A 23 3.14 15.87 -4.97
CA ARG A 23 2.96 16.76 -6.13
C ARG A 23 1.63 16.49 -6.85
N ALA A 24 1.28 15.21 -7.03
CA ALA A 24 0.03 14.83 -7.68
C ALA A 24 -1.20 15.25 -6.86
N LEU A 25 -1.04 15.38 -5.55
CA LEU A 25 -2.07 15.76 -4.58
C LEU A 25 -1.94 17.22 -4.10
N GLU A 26 -1.22 18.06 -4.83
CA GLU A 26 -1.04 19.47 -4.45
C GLU A 26 -2.39 20.18 -4.27
N GLY A 27 -2.58 20.83 -3.11
CA GLY A 27 -3.83 21.47 -2.74
C GLY A 27 -4.97 20.52 -2.33
N VAL A 28 -4.71 19.22 -2.29
CA VAL A 28 -5.67 18.21 -1.82
C VAL A 28 -5.34 17.82 -0.38
N HIS A 29 -6.39 17.70 0.44
CA HIS A 29 -6.32 17.08 1.76
C HIS A 29 -7.39 16.01 1.85
N GLY A 30 -7.12 14.92 2.55
CA GLY A 30 -8.09 13.85 2.62
C GLY A 30 -7.63 12.62 3.38
N ARG A 31 -8.06 11.50 2.86
CA ARG A 31 -7.78 10.19 3.44
C ARG A 31 -7.00 9.34 2.45
N PHE A 32 -6.15 8.49 3.01
CA PHE A 32 -5.47 7.46 2.22
C PHE A 32 -5.91 6.05 2.64
N LEU A 33 -5.78 5.13 1.70
CA LEU A 33 -5.82 3.68 1.93
C LEU A 33 -4.45 3.12 1.56
N ASP A 34 -3.81 2.45 2.50
CA ASP A 34 -2.50 1.82 2.35
C ASP A 34 -2.66 0.30 2.42
N ILE A 35 -2.53 -0.38 1.30
CA ILE A 35 -2.67 -1.82 1.14
C ILE A 35 -1.28 -2.43 1.02
N GLY A 36 -0.88 -3.25 2.03
CA GLY A 36 0.48 -3.73 2.19
C GLY A 36 1.38 -2.67 2.83
N ALA A 37 0.97 -2.15 3.99
CA ALA A 37 1.62 -0.99 4.61
C ALA A 37 3.00 -1.28 5.20
N TRP A 38 3.34 -2.53 5.42
CA TRP A 38 4.60 -3.08 5.92
C TRP A 38 5.25 -2.28 7.05
N SER A 39 5.68 -1.05 6.82
CA SER A 39 6.40 -0.23 7.79
C SER A 39 5.80 1.18 7.91
N ALA A 40 5.80 1.69 9.14
CA ALA A 40 5.35 3.05 9.42
C ALA A 40 6.29 4.14 8.89
N ILE A 41 7.55 3.81 8.63
CA ILE A 41 8.62 4.79 8.35
C ILE A 41 9.40 4.42 7.10
N ASP A 42 10.01 3.23 7.06
CA ASP A 42 10.89 2.83 5.97
C ASP A 42 10.06 2.28 4.81
N PHE A 43 10.34 2.73 3.59
CA PHE A 43 9.63 2.42 2.35
C PHE A 43 8.14 2.81 2.35
N SER A 44 7.73 3.72 3.24
CA SER A 44 6.33 4.13 3.38
C SER A 44 5.96 5.20 2.35
N ASN A 45 5.00 4.88 1.48
CA ASN A 45 4.42 5.82 0.52
C ASN A 45 3.38 6.76 1.16
N THR A 46 2.96 6.48 2.41
CA THR A 46 1.89 7.21 3.12
C THR A 46 2.39 8.03 4.31
N ARG A 47 3.61 7.79 4.80
CA ARG A 47 4.17 8.51 5.96
C ARG A 47 4.18 10.02 5.74
N LEU A 48 4.60 10.48 4.57
CA LEU A 48 4.67 11.92 4.27
C LEU A 48 3.27 12.55 4.25
N LEU A 49 2.24 11.83 3.77
CA LEU A 49 0.84 12.27 3.84
C LEU A 49 0.37 12.40 5.29
N TYR A 50 0.63 11.38 6.13
CA TYR A 50 0.30 11.41 7.56
C TYR A 50 0.94 12.63 8.27
N GLU A 51 2.22 12.91 8.02
CA GLU A 51 2.91 14.07 8.60
C GLU A 51 2.35 15.41 8.11
N ASN A 52 1.70 15.43 6.95
CA ASN A 52 0.98 16.58 6.41
C ASN A 52 -0.52 16.61 6.81
N GLY A 53 -0.89 15.88 7.85
CA GLY A 53 -2.21 15.98 8.49
C GLY A 53 -3.29 15.06 7.92
N TRP A 54 -2.95 14.17 7.00
CA TRP A 54 -3.89 13.20 6.46
C TRP A 54 -4.30 12.14 7.48
N SER A 55 -5.45 11.56 7.27
CA SER A 55 -5.92 10.37 7.98
C SER A 55 -5.97 9.18 7.02
N GLY A 56 -6.02 7.96 7.54
CA GLY A 56 -6.04 6.81 6.65
C GLY A 56 -6.37 5.48 7.31
N VAL A 57 -6.47 4.48 6.44
CA VAL A 57 -6.56 3.07 6.79
C VAL A 57 -5.30 2.39 6.27
N MET A 58 -4.61 1.66 7.12
CA MET A 58 -3.43 0.87 6.77
C MET A 58 -3.73 -0.61 7.00
N ILE A 59 -3.50 -1.41 5.97
CA ILE A 59 -3.79 -2.86 5.97
C ILE A 59 -2.48 -3.60 5.77
N GLU A 60 -2.17 -4.51 6.70
CA GLU A 60 -0.95 -5.31 6.66
C GLU A 60 -1.24 -6.75 7.13
N PRO A 61 -1.00 -7.78 6.31
CA PRO A 61 -1.26 -9.16 6.69
C PRO A 61 -0.21 -9.76 7.62
N SER A 62 1.04 -9.31 7.55
CA SER A 62 2.16 -9.93 8.26
C SER A 62 2.21 -9.49 9.72
N PRO A 63 2.24 -10.43 10.70
CA PRO A 63 2.11 -10.08 12.12
C PRO A 63 3.21 -9.17 12.65
N GLU A 64 4.45 -9.35 12.26
CA GLU A 64 5.58 -8.56 12.77
C GLU A 64 5.56 -7.12 12.21
N PRO A 65 5.43 -6.88 10.87
CA PRO A 65 5.15 -5.57 10.31
C PRO A 65 3.93 -4.90 10.96
N PHE A 66 2.81 -5.61 11.10
CA PHE A 66 1.60 -5.06 11.74
C PHE A 66 1.85 -4.61 13.18
N LEU A 67 2.63 -5.35 13.97
CA LEU A 67 3.02 -4.91 15.32
C LEU A 67 3.89 -3.65 15.29
N GLY A 68 4.69 -3.46 14.25
CA GLY A 68 5.44 -2.23 14.01
C GLY A 68 4.51 -1.03 13.80
N LEU A 69 3.51 -1.19 12.92
CA LEU A 69 2.48 -0.17 12.68
C LEU A 69 1.67 0.13 13.96
N LEU A 70 1.31 -0.90 14.72
CA LEU A 70 0.57 -0.76 15.97
C LEU A 70 1.36 0.02 17.05
N ARG A 71 2.68 -0.15 17.12
CA ARG A 71 3.54 0.63 18.04
C ARG A 71 3.59 2.10 17.66
N GLU A 72 3.63 2.42 16.37
CA GLU A 72 3.71 3.80 15.88
C GLU A 72 2.34 4.50 15.90
N TYR A 73 1.29 3.82 15.43
CA TYR A 73 -0.02 4.44 15.15
C TYR A 73 -1.15 3.94 16.04
N GLY A 74 -0.93 2.98 16.94
CA GLY A 74 -2.02 2.36 17.71
C GLY A 74 -2.82 3.31 18.61
N ASN A 75 -2.23 4.46 18.97
CA ASN A 75 -2.90 5.53 19.72
C ASN A 75 -3.18 6.80 18.87
N GLU A 76 -2.95 6.73 17.56
CA GLU A 76 -3.16 7.86 16.65
C GLU A 76 -4.60 7.83 16.09
N PRO A 77 -5.48 8.76 16.48
CA PRO A 77 -6.89 8.71 16.11
C PRO A 77 -7.15 8.92 14.60
N ARG A 78 -6.17 9.42 13.85
CA ARG A 78 -6.27 9.62 12.41
C ARG A 78 -5.99 8.35 11.60
N ILE A 79 -5.40 7.31 12.22
CA ILE A 79 -4.99 6.08 11.54
C ILE A 79 -5.79 4.90 12.06
N GLN A 80 -6.35 4.13 11.14
CA GLN A 80 -7.03 2.87 11.41
C GLN A 80 -6.16 1.72 10.89
N LEU A 81 -5.83 0.77 11.78
CA LEU A 81 -4.97 -0.37 11.45
C LEU A 81 -5.81 -1.63 11.29
N VAL A 82 -5.54 -2.40 10.25
CA VAL A 82 -6.24 -3.64 9.93
C VAL A 82 -5.23 -4.75 9.66
N CYS A 83 -5.28 -5.82 10.47
CA CYS A 83 -4.46 -7.02 10.25
C CYS A 83 -5.21 -7.98 9.33
N ALA A 84 -5.01 -7.84 8.02
CA ALA A 84 -5.66 -8.64 7.00
C ALA A 84 -4.88 -8.60 5.68
N ALA A 85 -5.12 -9.57 4.80
CA ALA A 85 -4.76 -9.46 3.39
C ALA A 85 -5.87 -8.72 2.60
N VAL A 86 -5.54 -8.23 1.41
CA VAL A 86 -6.54 -7.66 0.48
C VAL A 86 -6.57 -8.50 -0.80
N GLY A 87 -7.76 -8.80 -1.28
CA GLY A 87 -7.93 -9.60 -2.50
C GLY A 87 -9.39 -9.65 -2.96
N PHE A 88 -9.83 -10.79 -3.51
CA PHE A 88 -11.03 -10.86 -4.34
C PHE A 88 -12.21 -11.56 -3.66
N ASP A 89 -11.99 -12.17 -2.51
CA ASP A 89 -13.00 -12.85 -1.73
C ASP A 89 -12.75 -12.71 -0.22
N ASN A 90 -13.67 -13.20 0.62
CA ASN A 90 -13.58 -13.09 2.07
C ASN A 90 -13.17 -14.43 2.72
N HIS A 91 -12.20 -15.12 2.15
CA HIS A 91 -11.65 -16.35 2.71
C HIS A 91 -10.34 -16.11 3.44
N CYS A 92 -9.88 -17.11 4.20
CA CYS A 92 -8.51 -17.09 4.69
C CYS A 92 -7.56 -17.44 3.54
N VAL A 93 -6.55 -16.62 3.37
CA VAL A 93 -5.47 -16.83 2.41
C VAL A 93 -4.19 -17.26 3.13
N LYS A 94 -3.41 -18.11 2.49
CA LYS A 94 -2.09 -18.49 2.99
C LYS A 94 -1.08 -17.43 2.62
N ILE A 95 -0.32 -16.96 3.60
CA ILE A 95 0.82 -16.07 3.40
C ILE A 95 2.11 -16.86 3.57
N HIS A 96 3.00 -16.75 2.60
CA HIS A 96 4.39 -17.16 2.71
C HIS A 96 5.17 -16.00 3.33
N ALA A 97 5.57 -16.17 4.60
CA ALA A 97 6.16 -15.11 5.39
C ALA A 97 7.67 -15.05 5.22
N THR A 98 8.19 -13.84 5.05
CA THR A 98 9.63 -13.55 5.11
C THR A 98 9.95 -12.72 6.35
N ALA A 99 11.25 -12.59 6.64
CA ALA A 99 11.76 -11.64 7.64
C ALA A 99 11.91 -10.22 7.08
N ASP A 100 11.64 -10.01 5.81
CA ASP A 100 11.74 -8.76 5.05
C ASP A 100 10.39 -8.36 4.40
N ALA A 101 10.41 -7.44 3.45
CA ALA A 101 9.19 -6.86 2.85
C ALA A 101 8.47 -7.76 1.82
N VAL A 102 9.04 -8.88 1.39
CA VAL A 102 8.50 -9.69 0.28
C VAL A 102 7.61 -10.87 0.71
N SER A 103 6.85 -10.72 1.78
CA SER A 103 5.83 -11.70 2.18
C SER A 103 4.67 -11.71 1.18
N THR A 104 4.32 -12.87 0.61
CA THR A 104 3.35 -12.97 -0.47
C THR A 104 2.28 -14.03 -0.24
N SER A 105 1.09 -13.81 -0.77
CA SER A 105 0.04 -14.84 -0.90
C SER A 105 0.06 -15.52 -2.28
N ASP A 106 0.86 -15.02 -3.22
CA ASP A 106 0.94 -15.55 -4.57
C ASP A 106 1.98 -16.66 -4.67
N ASP A 107 1.55 -17.86 -5.07
CA ASP A 107 2.44 -19.02 -5.21
C ASP A 107 3.49 -18.82 -6.31
N VAL A 108 3.22 -18.01 -7.36
CA VAL A 108 4.17 -17.72 -8.43
C VAL A 108 5.28 -16.81 -7.90
N SER A 109 4.92 -15.77 -7.17
CA SER A 109 5.86 -14.88 -6.48
C SER A 109 6.69 -15.64 -5.44
N TYR A 110 6.05 -16.53 -4.66
CA TYR A 110 6.79 -17.41 -3.73
C TYR A 110 7.83 -18.27 -4.46
N GLU A 111 7.47 -18.94 -5.57
CA GLU A 111 8.39 -19.76 -6.36
C GLU A 111 9.55 -18.93 -6.93
N LYS A 112 9.28 -17.69 -7.37
CA LYS A 112 10.28 -16.73 -7.86
C LYS A 112 11.29 -16.37 -6.76
N TRP A 113 10.81 -16.12 -5.55
CA TRP A 113 11.62 -15.55 -4.46
C TRP A 113 12.17 -16.58 -3.47
N LYS A 114 11.68 -17.82 -3.41
CA LYS A 114 12.01 -18.80 -2.37
C LYS A 114 13.51 -19.12 -2.20
N ASN A 115 14.33 -18.85 -3.21
CA ASN A 115 15.78 -19.04 -3.16
C ASN A 115 16.55 -17.72 -2.95
N HIS A 116 15.87 -16.56 -2.92
CA HIS A 116 16.45 -15.24 -2.83
C HIS A 116 16.02 -14.48 -1.56
N ALA A 117 14.82 -14.74 -1.06
CA ALA A 117 14.31 -14.18 0.18
C ALA A 117 14.37 -15.22 1.33
N ASN A 118 14.47 -14.71 2.56
CA ASN A 118 14.51 -15.57 3.76
C ASN A 118 13.09 -15.89 4.22
N PHE A 119 12.46 -16.90 3.60
CA PHE A 119 11.15 -17.38 4.05
C PHE A 119 11.27 -18.14 5.38
N ILE A 120 10.50 -17.70 6.37
CA ILE A 120 10.51 -18.23 7.74
C ILE A 120 9.35 -19.18 8.02
N GLY A 121 8.34 -19.23 7.13
CA GLY A 121 7.19 -20.13 7.29
C GLY A 121 5.96 -19.63 6.52
N SER A 122 4.80 -20.16 6.90
CA SER A 122 3.53 -19.75 6.32
C SER A 122 2.46 -19.73 7.41
N PHE A 123 1.47 -18.84 7.24
CA PHE A 123 0.30 -18.75 8.11
C PHE A 123 -0.94 -18.42 7.29
N TYR A 124 -2.13 -18.53 7.89
CA TYR A 124 -3.39 -18.14 7.26
C TYR A 124 -3.91 -16.88 7.92
N ILE A 125 -4.41 -15.94 7.09
CA ILE A 125 -5.05 -14.71 7.56
C ILE A 125 -6.32 -14.45 6.78
N GLN A 126 -7.26 -13.72 7.38
CA GLN A 126 -8.47 -13.28 6.69
C GLN A 126 -8.11 -12.33 5.55
N GLN A 127 -8.66 -12.59 4.37
CA GLN A 127 -8.62 -11.68 3.24
C GLN A 127 -9.90 -10.82 3.23
N LEU A 128 -9.74 -9.54 2.90
CA LEU A 128 -10.82 -8.58 2.72
C LEU A 128 -10.91 -8.16 1.26
N THR A 129 -12.13 -7.94 0.78
CA THR A 129 -12.35 -7.32 -0.52
C THR A 129 -12.36 -5.80 -0.40
N LEU A 130 -12.10 -5.08 -1.50
CA LEU A 130 -12.21 -3.61 -1.55
C LEU A 130 -13.62 -3.14 -1.14
N ASP A 131 -14.67 -3.82 -1.59
CA ASP A 131 -16.04 -3.52 -1.18
C ASP A 131 -16.25 -3.67 0.33
N GLY A 132 -15.67 -4.71 0.94
CA GLY A 132 -15.68 -4.92 2.40
C GLY A 132 -14.98 -3.77 3.13
N ILE A 133 -13.83 -3.33 2.64
CA ILE A 133 -13.07 -2.20 3.19
C ILE A 133 -13.88 -0.90 3.07
N PHE A 134 -14.45 -0.62 1.90
CA PHE A 134 -15.24 0.60 1.67
C PHE A 134 -16.55 0.61 2.48
N ASN A 135 -17.18 -0.55 2.68
CA ASN A 135 -18.36 -0.65 3.54
C ASN A 135 -18.05 -0.41 5.02
N GLN A 136 -16.89 -0.86 5.49
CA GLN A 136 -16.50 -0.74 6.89
C GLN A 136 -15.91 0.64 7.22
N PHE A 137 -15.03 1.18 6.37
CA PHE A 137 -14.27 2.39 6.65
C PHE A 137 -14.75 3.60 5.84
N GLY A 138 -15.75 3.42 4.99
CA GLY A 138 -16.21 4.42 4.01
C GLY A 138 -15.30 4.46 2.78
N GLY A 139 -15.86 4.93 1.67
CA GLY A 139 -15.10 5.32 0.48
C GLY A 139 -14.53 6.74 0.65
N GLY A 140 -14.10 7.36 -0.46
CA GLY A 140 -13.59 8.74 -0.45
C GLY A 140 -12.14 8.83 0.03
N PHE A 141 -11.33 7.84 -0.32
CA PHE A 141 -9.88 7.93 -0.24
C PHE A 141 -9.37 8.74 -1.43
N GLU A 142 -8.61 9.80 -1.16
CA GLU A 142 -7.99 10.63 -2.21
C GLU A 142 -6.70 10.02 -2.75
N PHE A 143 -6.06 9.18 -1.94
CA PHE A 143 -4.88 8.41 -2.29
C PHE A 143 -5.06 6.93 -1.91
N VAL A 144 -4.60 6.04 -2.79
CA VAL A 144 -4.52 4.59 -2.51
C VAL A 144 -3.12 4.10 -2.87
N ASN A 145 -2.44 3.47 -1.91
CA ASN A 145 -1.23 2.69 -2.13
C ASN A 145 -1.60 1.21 -2.24
N ILE A 146 -1.02 0.49 -3.20
CA ILE A 146 -1.24 -0.95 -3.43
C ILE A 146 0.11 -1.62 -3.61
N ASP A 147 0.47 -2.43 -2.62
CA ASP A 147 1.71 -3.20 -2.60
C ASP A 147 1.42 -4.55 -1.93
N THR A 148 1.06 -5.55 -2.73
CA THR A 148 0.59 -6.86 -2.27
C THR A 148 1.47 -8.02 -2.75
N GLU A 149 2.67 -7.70 -3.22
CA GLU A 149 3.71 -8.66 -3.57
C GLU A 149 3.21 -9.77 -4.52
N GLY A 150 2.93 -9.36 -5.78
CA GLY A 150 2.54 -10.23 -6.88
C GLY A 150 1.06 -10.19 -7.30
N THR A 151 0.21 -9.49 -6.54
CA THR A 151 -1.22 -9.33 -6.88
C THR A 151 -1.64 -7.86 -7.00
N SER A 152 -0.70 -6.93 -6.94
CA SER A 152 -0.95 -5.48 -6.88
C SER A 152 -1.70 -4.97 -8.10
N VAL A 153 -1.34 -5.41 -9.31
CA VAL A 153 -2.03 -5.03 -10.54
C VAL A 153 -3.47 -5.55 -10.60
N ASP A 154 -3.73 -6.74 -10.04
CA ASP A 154 -5.09 -7.30 -10.01
C ASP A 154 -5.97 -6.54 -8.99
N VAL A 155 -5.40 -6.11 -7.85
CA VAL A 155 -6.07 -5.23 -6.89
C VAL A 155 -6.33 -3.85 -7.52
N LEU A 156 -5.38 -3.30 -8.30
CA LEU A 156 -5.61 -2.08 -9.09
C LEU A 156 -6.80 -2.25 -10.04
N HIS A 157 -6.87 -3.34 -10.79
CA HIS A 157 -8.00 -3.62 -11.69
C HIS A 157 -9.35 -3.72 -10.96
N ALA A 158 -9.35 -4.29 -9.76
CA ALA A 158 -10.54 -4.30 -8.92
C ALA A 158 -10.92 -2.89 -8.46
N LEU A 159 -9.96 -2.07 -8.04
CA LEU A 159 -10.17 -0.68 -7.65
C LEU A 159 -10.74 0.16 -8.80
N LEU A 160 -10.19 0.03 -10.01
CA LEU A 160 -10.62 0.77 -11.20
C LEU A 160 -12.06 0.44 -11.63
N LYS A 161 -12.60 -0.72 -11.23
CA LYS A 161 -14.01 -1.09 -11.46
C LYS A 161 -14.98 -0.52 -10.44
N THR A 162 -14.47 0.02 -9.34
CA THR A 162 -15.33 0.66 -8.32
C THR A 162 -15.73 2.07 -8.74
N GLN A 163 -16.69 2.67 -8.01
CA GLN A 163 -17.03 4.09 -8.18
C GLN A 163 -16.21 5.00 -7.26
N ALA A 164 -15.39 4.42 -6.39
CA ALA A 164 -14.61 5.13 -5.40
C ALA A 164 -13.17 5.40 -5.90
N LEU A 165 -13.05 6.02 -7.07
CA LEU A 165 -11.77 6.28 -7.71
C LEU A 165 -11.00 7.40 -7.01
N PRO A 166 -9.78 7.14 -6.46
CA PRO A 166 -8.95 8.17 -5.83
C PRO A 166 -8.37 9.16 -6.84
N LYS A 167 -7.83 10.28 -6.37
CA LYS A 167 -7.11 11.24 -7.22
C LYS A 167 -5.71 10.77 -7.59
N CYS A 168 -5.09 10.00 -6.70
CA CYS A 168 -3.77 9.45 -6.94
C CYS A 168 -3.70 7.99 -6.47
N ILE A 169 -3.02 7.15 -7.23
CA ILE A 169 -2.73 5.75 -6.89
C ILE A 169 -1.22 5.55 -7.02
N CYS A 170 -0.62 4.90 -6.04
CA CYS A 170 0.69 4.29 -6.18
C CYS A 170 0.49 2.77 -6.18
N VAL A 171 1.04 2.08 -7.16
CA VAL A 171 0.91 0.62 -7.27
C VAL A 171 2.25 -0.01 -7.62
N GLU A 172 2.61 -1.08 -6.90
CA GLU A 172 3.67 -1.97 -7.35
C GLU A 172 3.24 -2.60 -8.67
N HIS A 173 4.08 -2.51 -9.70
CA HIS A 173 3.63 -2.88 -11.06
C HIS A 173 3.84 -4.35 -11.43
N ASP A 174 4.46 -5.16 -10.56
CA ASP A 174 4.64 -6.61 -10.75
C ASP A 174 5.20 -6.98 -12.14
N ASP A 175 6.07 -6.15 -12.74
CA ASP A 175 6.53 -6.24 -14.13
C ASP A 175 5.40 -6.14 -15.20
N ARG A 176 4.18 -5.71 -14.82
CA ARG A 176 2.97 -5.59 -15.65
C ARG A 176 2.62 -4.13 -16.01
N ILE A 177 3.64 -3.29 -16.23
CA ILE A 177 3.48 -1.84 -16.47
C ILE A 177 2.47 -1.52 -17.60
N PRO A 178 2.54 -2.16 -18.81
CA PRO A 178 1.61 -1.83 -19.88
C PRO A 178 0.15 -2.10 -19.50
N GLU A 179 -0.11 -3.18 -18.79
CA GLU A 179 -1.44 -3.57 -18.36
C GLU A 179 -2.00 -2.57 -17.32
N ALA A 180 -1.22 -2.28 -16.27
CA ALA A 180 -1.60 -1.35 -15.24
C ALA A 180 -1.85 0.08 -15.79
N SER A 181 -0.97 0.58 -16.66
CA SER A 181 -1.08 1.93 -17.21
C SER A 181 -2.26 2.07 -18.18
N MET A 182 -2.45 1.11 -19.10
CA MET A 182 -3.53 1.18 -20.10
C MET A 182 -4.93 1.17 -19.47
N ASP A 183 -5.15 0.36 -18.45
CA ASP A 183 -6.45 0.30 -17.79
C ASP A 183 -6.70 1.55 -16.94
N ALA A 184 -5.66 2.07 -16.28
CA ALA A 184 -5.75 3.34 -15.55
C ALA A 184 -6.03 4.53 -16.51
N GLU A 185 -5.38 4.58 -17.67
CA GLU A 185 -5.61 5.63 -18.68
C GLU A 185 -7.07 5.65 -19.18
N ARG A 186 -7.70 4.48 -19.39
CA ARG A 186 -9.12 4.35 -19.75
C ARG A 186 -10.05 4.96 -18.69
N MET A 187 -9.60 4.98 -17.44
CA MET A 187 -10.32 5.56 -16.29
C MET A 187 -9.95 7.02 -16.03
N GLY A 188 -9.17 7.64 -16.92
CA GLY A 188 -8.80 9.05 -16.86
C GLY A 188 -7.56 9.37 -16.05
N TYR A 189 -6.78 8.36 -15.66
CA TYR A 189 -5.48 8.58 -15.03
C TYR A 189 -4.39 8.81 -16.06
N ARG A 190 -3.35 9.50 -15.65
CA ARG A 190 -2.06 9.62 -16.35
C ARG A 190 -0.94 9.09 -15.49
N VAL A 191 0.10 8.59 -16.09
CA VAL A 191 1.33 8.23 -15.38
C VAL A 191 2.00 9.52 -14.92
N ALA A 192 2.09 9.70 -13.60
CA ALA A 192 2.78 10.84 -12.95
C ALA A 192 4.24 10.50 -12.64
N HIS A 193 4.52 9.24 -12.33
CA HIS A 193 5.87 8.73 -12.09
C HIS A 193 5.92 7.21 -12.33
N LEU A 194 7.08 6.72 -12.75
CA LEU A 194 7.39 5.31 -12.92
C LEU A 194 8.85 5.09 -12.53
N ASN A 195 9.10 4.07 -11.74
CA ASN A 195 10.45 3.58 -11.45
C ASN A 195 10.53 2.05 -11.64
N GLY A 196 11.55 1.40 -11.09
CA GLY A 196 11.78 -0.04 -11.24
C GLY A 196 10.78 -0.94 -10.50
N THR A 197 9.93 -0.37 -9.62
CA THR A 197 9.03 -1.13 -8.75
C THR A 197 7.61 -0.57 -8.80
N ASN A 198 7.47 0.76 -8.78
CA ASN A 198 6.20 1.44 -8.57
C ASN A 198 5.77 2.31 -9.75
N LEU A 199 4.46 2.38 -9.96
CA LEU A 199 3.76 3.25 -10.89
C LEU A 199 2.87 4.22 -10.10
N VAL A 200 3.10 5.53 -10.24
CA VAL A 200 2.24 6.58 -9.66
C VAL A 200 1.30 7.11 -10.74
N LEU A 201 0.03 6.99 -10.49
CA LEU A 201 -1.07 7.37 -11.37
C LEU A 201 -1.82 8.57 -10.77
N ALA A 202 -2.15 9.59 -11.57
CA ALA A 202 -2.87 10.77 -11.12
C ALA A 202 -3.96 11.17 -12.13
N ARG A 203 -5.08 11.69 -11.62
CA ARG A 203 -6.18 12.21 -12.46
C ARG A 203 -6.66 13.58 -12.02
#